data_06ff901c2a492fd115120f02e8ebf092
#
_entry.id   06ff901c2a492fd115120f02e8ebf092
#
_cell.length_a   1.000
_cell.length_b   1.000
_cell.length_c   1.000
_cell.angle_alpha   90.00
_cell.angle_beta   90.00
_cell.angle_gamma   90.00
#
_symmetry.space_group_name_H-M   'P 1'
#
loop_
_entity.id
_entity.type
_entity.pdbx_description
1 polymer ?
#
loop_
_entity_poly.entity_id
_entity_poly.type
_entity_poly.pdbx_seq_one_letter_code
_entity_poly.pdbx_strand_id
1 'polypeptide(L)' 'MKFVITLERDEDGVWIAECPSIPGCISQGETRDEAAANIHEAILGCLEVRAEQGMPLTVETRLVEVAVA' A
#
# COMPACT_ATOMS: atom_id res chain seq x y z
N MET A 1 -2.84 -12.44 -6.60
CA MET A 1 -3.61 -11.58 -5.68
C MET A 1 -3.64 -10.15 -6.21
N LYS A 2 -4.73 -9.45 -5.94
CA LYS A 2 -4.88 -8.05 -6.32
C LYS A 2 -4.92 -7.19 -5.06
N PHE A 3 -4.25 -6.06 -5.11
CA PHE A 3 -4.21 -5.10 -4.00
C PHE A 3 -4.59 -3.72 -4.48
N VAL A 4 -5.35 -3.01 -3.66
CA VAL A 4 -5.58 -1.59 -3.87
C VAL A 4 -4.40 -0.86 -3.23
N ILE A 5 -3.82 0.08 -3.95
CA ILE A 5 -2.80 0.97 -3.41
C ILE A 5 -3.30 2.40 -3.48
N THR A 6 -2.80 3.23 -2.59
CA THR A 6 -3.02 4.67 -2.66
C THR A 6 -1.75 5.35 -3.14
N LEU A 7 -1.91 6.41 -3.89
CA LEU A 7 -0.80 7.23 -4.39
C LEU A 7 -1.09 8.67 -4.02
N GLU A 8 -0.15 9.28 -3.33
CA GLU A 8 -0.28 10.65 -2.87
C GLU A 8 1.04 11.37 -3.05
N ARG A 9 0.99 12.62 -3.45
CA ARG A 9 2.18 13.45 -3.60
C ARG A 9 2.33 14.31 -2.37
N ASP A 10 3.50 14.28 -1.73
CA ASP A 10 3.75 15.09 -0.55
C ASP A 10 4.16 16.53 -0.93
N GLU A 11 4.34 17.36 0.06
CA GLU A 11 4.68 18.77 -0.15
C GLU A 11 6.06 18.98 -0.77
N ASP A 12 6.95 17.99 -0.70
CA ASP A 12 8.27 18.03 -1.33
C ASP A 12 8.26 17.49 -2.76
N GLY A 13 7.11 17.08 -3.24
CA GLY A 13 6.95 16.52 -4.58
C GLY A 13 7.26 15.04 -4.69
N VAL A 14 7.48 14.37 -3.58
CA VAL A 14 7.72 12.92 -3.55
C VAL A 14 6.39 12.18 -3.60
N TRP A 15 6.30 11.15 -4.42
CA TRP A 15 5.12 10.30 -4.49
C TRP A 15 5.21 9.21 -3.44
N ILE A 16 4.15 9.09 -2.63
CA ILE A 16 4.05 8.09 -1.57
C ILE A 16 3.01 7.06 -1.99
N ALA A 17 3.36 5.79 -1.92
CA ALA A 17 2.45 4.69 -2.19
C ALA A 17 2.23 3.89 -0.91
N GLU A 18 1.00 3.50 -0.66
CA GLU A 18 0.66 2.64 0.47
C GLU A 18 -0.26 1.51 0.02
N CYS A 19 -0.18 0.39 0.72
CA CYS A 19 -1.12 -0.70 0.54
C CYS A 19 -1.95 -0.84 1.82
N PRO A 20 -3.17 -0.27 1.86
CA PRO A 20 -3.98 -0.24 3.08
C PRO A 20 -4.31 -1.61 3.67
N SER A 21 -4.40 -2.65 2.85
CA SER A 21 -4.69 -4.00 3.34
C SER A 21 -3.51 -4.67 4.04
N ILE A 22 -2.31 -4.09 3.95
CA ILE A 22 -1.11 -4.58 4.60
C ILE A 22 -0.55 -3.46 5.48
N PRO A 23 -0.83 -3.45 6.79
CA PRO A 23 -0.36 -2.38 7.67
C PRO A 23 1.15 -2.18 7.60
N GLY A 24 1.56 -0.92 7.48
CA GLY A 24 2.98 -0.57 7.41
C GLY A 24 3.62 -0.77 6.04
N CYS A 25 2.87 -1.22 5.05
CA CYS A 25 3.40 -1.38 3.70
C CYS A 25 3.33 -0.06 2.95
N ILE A 26 4.46 0.62 2.89
CA ILE A 26 4.59 1.96 2.32
C ILE A 26 5.87 2.04 1.49
N SER A 27 5.84 2.81 0.42
CA SER A 27 7.03 3.07 -0.40
C SER A 27 6.91 4.45 -1.02
N GLN A 28 7.95 4.87 -1.74
CA GLN A 28 7.97 6.19 -2.35
C GLN A 28 8.72 6.17 -3.68
N GLY A 29 8.58 7.24 -4.44
CA GLY A 29 9.30 7.45 -5.68
C GLY A 29 9.22 8.90 -6.12
N GLU A 30 10.08 9.28 -7.05
CA GLU A 30 10.10 10.64 -7.61
C GLU A 30 8.95 10.85 -8.59
N THR A 31 8.43 9.77 -9.15
CA THR A 31 7.28 9.79 -10.05
C THR A 31 6.21 8.83 -9.53
N ARG A 32 4.99 9.03 -10.02
CA ARG A 32 3.87 8.13 -9.71
C ARG A 32 4.19 6.69 -10.09
N ASP A 33 4.73 6.48 -11.28
CA ASP A 33 5.06 5.15 -11.78
C ASP A 33 6.17 4.49 -10.97
N GLU A 34 7.16 5.28 -10.56
CA GLU A 34 8.24 4.77 -9.71
C GLU A 34 7.72 4.34 -8.33
N ALA A 35 6.86 5.16 -7.72
CA ALA A 35 6.25 4.81 -6.44
C ALA A 35 5.42 3.53 -6.56
N ALA A 36 4.66 3.37 -7.66
CA ALA A 36 3.86 2.17 -7.92
C ALA A 36 4.74 0.94 -8.09
N ALA A 37 5.86 1.06 -8.80
CA ALA A 37 6.81 -0.03 -8.96
C ALA A 37 7.45 -0.40 -7.62
N ASN A 38 7.80 0.61 -6.82
CA ASN A 38 8.43 0.38 -5.52
C ASN A 38 7.48 -0.24 -4.50
N ILE A 39 6.19 0.13 -4.52
CA ILE A 39 5.23 -0.50 -3.61
C ILE A 39 4.99 -1.96 -3.99
N HIS A 40 5.09 -2.32 -5.26
CA HIS A 40 5.00 -3.71 -5.70
C HIS A 40 6.04 -4.56 -4.98
N GLU A 41 7.29 -4.11 -4.96
CA GLU A 41 8.38 -4.80 -4.25
C GLU A 41 8.14 -4.83 -2.74
N ALA A 42 7.65 -3.72 -2.18
CA ALA A 42 7.35 -3.65 -0.75
C ALA A 42 6.25 -4.63 -0.35
N ILE A 43 5.22 -4.79 -1.18
CA ILE A 43 4.15 -5.75 -0.95
C ILE A 43 4.70 -7.17 -0.88
N LEU A 44 5.55 -7.56 -1.83
CA LEU A 44 6.16 -8.88 -1.83
C LEU A 44 6.93 -9.15 -0.53
N GLY A 45 7.74 -8.19 -0.10
CA GLY A 45 8.49 -8.31 1.15
C GLY A 45 7.60 -8.38 2.38
N CYS A 46 6.56 -7.54 2.45
CA CYS A 46 5.63 -7.53 3.57
C CYS A 46 4.85 -8.84 3.68
N LEU A 47 4.40 -9.39 2.56
CA LEU A 47 3.69 -10.67 2.54
C LEU A 47 4.58 -11.81 3.04
N GLU A 48 5.85 -11.81 2.61
CA GLU A 48 6.81 -12.81 3.03
C GLU A 48 7.05 -12.78 4.54
N VAL A 49 7.26 -11.58 5.10
CA VAL A 49 7.46 -11.42 6.55
C VAL A 49 6.23 -11.86 7.33
N ARG A 50 5.04 -11.46 6.89
CA ARG A 50 3.79 -11.83 7.58
C ARG A 50 3.59 -13.34 7.55
N ALA A 51 3.87 -13.98 6.42
CA ALA A 51 3.78 -15.43 6.30
C ALA A 51 4.75 -16.15 7.25
N GLU A 52 5.99 -15.67 7.31
CA GLU A 52 7.01 -16.24 8.21
C GLU A 52 6.63 -16.10 9.69
N GLN A 53 5.96 -15.02 10.04
CA GLN A 53 5.52 -14.77 11.41
C GLN A 53 4.18 -15.43 11.74
N GLY A 54 3.59 -16.14 10.80
CA GLY A 54 2.28 -16.79 11.01
C GLY A 54 1.13 -15.81 11.11
N MET A 55 1.31 -14.59 10.61
CA MET A 55 0.26 -13.57 10.62
C MET A 55 -0.64 -13.70 9.40
N PRO A 56 -1.89 -13.23 9.48
CA PRO A 56 -2.72 -13.12 8.29
C PRO A 56 -1.99 -12.25 7.26
N LEU A 57 -2.06 -12.62 5.97
CA LEU A 57 -1.35 -11.88 4.92
C LEU A 57 -1.85 -10.45 4.79
N THR A 58 -3.13 -10.24 5.00
CA THR A 58 -3.75 -8.91 4.94
C THR A 58 -4.70 -8.73 6.11
N VAL A 59 -5.01 -7.47 6.41
CA VAL A 59 -6.14 -7.15 7.29
C VAL A 59 -7.41 -7.09 6.45
N GLU A 60 -8.57 -7.21 7.09
CA GLU A 60 -9.85 -7.09 6.42
C GLU A 60 -10.07 -5.63 6.01
N THR A 61 -10.49 -5.41 4.77
CA THR A 61 -10.87 -4.09 4.28
C THR A 61 -12.30 -4.15 3.78
N ARG A 62 -13.02 -3.04 3.92
CA ARG A 62 -14.40 -2.92 3.46
C ARG A 62 -14.61 -1.60 2.75
N LEU A 63 -15.52 -1.62 1.80
CA LEU A 63 -16.04 -0.40 1.22
C LEU A 63 -17.20 0.07 2.09
N VAL A 64 -17.16 1.33 2.47
CA VAL A 64 -18.24 1.96 3.26
C VAL A 64 -18.83 3.06 2.41
N GLU A 65 -20.13 3.02 2.22
CA GLU A 65 -20.84 4.06 1.48
C GLU A 65 -21.26 5.15 2.46
N VAL A 66 -20.87 6.37 2.16
CA VAL A 66 -21.20 7.54 2.98
C VAL A 66 -21.90 8.57 2.12
N ALA A 67 -23.09 8.98 2.55
CA ALA A 67 -23.79 10.07 1.89
C ALA A 67 -23.17 11.39 2.34
N VAL A 68 -22.75 12.19 1.37
CA VAL A 68 -22.20 13.53 1.63
C VAL A 68 -23.12 14.57 1.01
N ALA A 69 -23.33 15.65 1.73
CA ALA A 69 -24.20 16.74 1.29
C ALA A 69 -23.50 17.64 0.24
#